data_6ef1dc8d75c056e3bfdb2c66bc61b14a
#
_entry.id   6ef1dc8d75c056e3bfdb2c66bc61b14a
#
_cell.length_a   1.000
_cell.length_b   1.000
_cell.length_c   1.000
_cell.angle_alpha   90.00
_cell.angle_beta   90.00
_cell.angle_gamma   90.00
#
_symmetry.space_group_name_H-M   'P 1'
#
loop_
_entity.id
_entity.type
_entity.pdbx_description
1 polymer ?
#
loop_
_entity_poly.entity_id
_entity_poly.type
_entity_poly.pdbx_seq_one_letter_code
_entity_poly.pdbx_strand_id
1 'polypeptide(L)'
;LMWADNSMILGQRLGEWCGHGPVLEQDIALTNIALDLIGEARNLYQYLAENEGKQEDDYPMLRDVRAFKNVLLVEQPNGDWAETMMRQFMFDCWHYYFVEALTKSNEARLAAVAKKTLKEVSYHLDFSSEWILRLGDGTEVSHQKAQDALDKLIPFFDEMLKPVDYEQYSFDAGIGPDSDVVKMGATEKFHQVIEKST
;
A
#
# COMPACT_ATOMS: atom_id res chain seq x y z
N LEU A 1 -3.68 9.10 -10.07
CA LEU A 1 -2.52 8.42 -10.64
C LEU A 1 -1.60 7.86 -9.55
N MET A 2 -1.24 8.63 -8.52
CA MET A 2 -0.38 8.17 -7.42
C MET A 2 -0.89 6.88 -6.77
N TRP A 3 -2.16 6.78 -6.42
CA TRP A 3 -2.76 5.56 -5.88
C TRP A 3 -2.58 4.36 -6.83
N ALA A 4 -2.89 4.51 -8.12
CA ALA A 4 -2.73 3.44 -9.11
C ALA A 4 -1.26 2.98 -9.24
N ASP A 5 -0.33 3.93 -9.26
CA ASP A 5 1.10 3.63 -9.38
C ASP A 5 1.63 2.88 -8.16
N ASN A 6 1.25 3.30 -6.94
CA ASN A 6 1.59 2.60 -5.71
C ASN A 6 1.13 1.14 -5.75
N SER A 7 -0.14 0.92 -6.07
CA SER A 7 -0.73 -0.42 -6.10
C SER A 7 -0.11 -1.31 -7.18
N MET A 8 0.18 -0.74 -8.35
CA MET A 8 0.85 -1.47 -9.44
C MET A 8 2.26 -1.91 -9.04
N ILE A 9 3.10 -1.00 -8.54
CA ILE A 9 4.48 -1.30 -8.18
C ILE A 9 4.54 -2.30 -7.01
N LEU A 10 3.74 -2.08 -5.97
CA LEU A 10 3.71 -3.00 -4.83
C LEU A 10 3.17 -4.37 -5.22
N GLY A 11 2.10 -4.43 -6.03
CA GLY A 11 1.56 -5.68 -6.53
C GLY A 11 2.57 -6.50 -7.33
N GLN A 12 3.38 -5.85 -8.17
CA GLN A 12 4.47 -6.50 -8.90
C GLN A 12 5.56 -7.02 -7.93
N ARG A 13 5.96 -6.23 -6.92
CA ARG A 13 6.92 -6.67 -5.90
C ARG A 13 6.44 -7.90 -5.13
N LEU A 14 5.16 -7.93 -4.74
CA LEU A 14 4.59 -9.10 -4.06
C LEU A 14 4.47 -10.32 -5.00
N GLY A 15 4.20 -10.08 -6.28
CA GLY A 15 4.18 -11.14 -7.31
C GLY A 15 5.51 -11.89 -7.46
N GLU A 16 6.65 -11.27 -7.11
CA GLU A 16 7.97 -11.93 -7.08
C GLU A 16 8.06 -13.06 -6.05
N TRP A 17 7.17 -13.07 -5.04
CA TRP A 17 7.08 -14.14 -4.05
C TRP A 17 6.34 -15.39 -4.54
N CYS A 18 5.63 -15.33 -5.66
CA CYS A 18 4.88 -16.47 -6.19
C CYS A 18 5.78 -17.69 -6.42
N GLY A 19 5.53 -18.77 -5.69
CA GLY A 19 6.36 -19.96 -5.66
C GLY A 19 7.60 -19.89 -4.75
N HIS A 20 7.77 -18.83 -3.97
CA HIS A 20 8.93 -18.61 -3.09
C HIS A 20 8.52 -18.30 -1.64
N GLY A 21 7.23 -18.27 -1.33
CA GLY A 21 6.74 -18.05 0.02
C GLY A 21 7.26 -19.08 1.03
N PRO A 22 7.38 -18.72 2.32
CA PRO A 22 7.97 -19.59 3.33
C PRO A 22 7.16 -20.88 3.57
N VAL A 23 5.84 -20.82 3.35
CA VAL A 23 4.92 -21.97 3.32
C VAL A 23 3.79 -21.66 2.35
N LEU A 24 3.06 -22.70 1.91
CA LEU A 24 2.04 -22.61 0.86
C LEU A 24 0.95 -21.56 1.16
N GLU A 25 0.49 -21.49 2.40
CA GLU A 25 -0.58 -20.58 2.81
C GLU A 25 -0.15 -19.11 2.65
N GLN A 26 1.10 -18.77 2.99
CA GLN A 26 1.64 -17.44 2.85
C GLN A 26 1.91 -17.08 1.38
N ASP A 27 2.38 -18.02 0.60
CA ASP A 27 2.56 -17.86 -0.85
C ASP A 27 1.23 -17.51 -1.52
N ILE A 28 0.18 -18.27 -1.23
CA ILE A 28 -1.18 -18.02 -1.74
C ILE A 28 -1.72 -16.68 -1.25
N ALA A 29 -1.55 -16.34 0.03
CA ALA A 29 -2.02 -15.09 0.58
C ALA A 29 -1.35 -13.90 -0.11
N LEU A 30 -0.02 -13.90 -0.23
CA LEU A 30 0.73 -12.83 -0.89
C LEU A 30 0.38 -12.71 -2.37
N THR A 31 0.21 -13.83 -3.07
CA THR A 31 -0.22 -13.84 -4.46
C THR A 31 -1.61 -13.21 -4.62
N ASN A 32 -2.55 -13.49 -3.72
CA ASN A 32 -3.88 -12.87 -3.74
C ASN A 32 -3.80 -11.36 -3.48
N ILE A 33 -3.01 -10.93 -2.48
CA ILE A 33 -2.78 -9.50 -2.21
C ILE A 33 -2.18 -8.80 -3.45
N ALA A 34 -1.22 -9.44 -4.12
CA ALA A 34 -0.65 -8.92 -5.37
C ALA A 34 -1.70 -8.75 -6.47
N LEU A 35 -2.59 -9.73 -6.64
CA LEU A 35 -3.67 -9.68 -7.63
C LEU A 35 -4.71 -8.60 -7.28
N ASP A 36 -5.05 -8.41 -6.01
CA ASP A 36 -5.95 -7.35 -5.55
C ASP A 36 -5.37 -5.97 -5.89
N LEU A 37 -4.09 -5.74 -5.56
CA LEU A 37 -3.39 -4.48 -5.84
C LEU A 37 -3.29 -4.19 -7.35
N ILE A 38 -2.96 -5.19 -8.17
CA ILE A 38 -2.91 -5.04 -9.64
C ILE A 38 -4.31 -4.77 -10.19
N GLY A 39 -5.35 -5.44 -9.68
CA GLY A 39 -6.74 -5.23 -10.06
C GLY A 39 -7.23 -3.83 -9.69
N GLU A 40 -6.86 -3.33 -8.52
CA GLU A 40 -7.11 -1.96 -8.09
C GLU A 40 -6.45 -0.94 -9.02
N ALA A 41 -5.15 -1.10 -9.28
CA ALA A 41 -4.41 -0.24 -10.19
C ALA A 41 -5.05 -0.20 -11.58
N ARG A 42 -5.47 -1.35 -12.12
CA ARG A 42 -6.16 -1.45 -13.40
C ARG A 42 -7.46 -0.65 -13.41
N ASN A 43 -8.31 -0.77 -12.39
CA ASN A 43 -9.55 0.00 -12.29
C ASN A 43 -9.30 1.51 -12.33
N LEU A 44 -8.22 1.97 -11.67
CA LEU A 44 -7.82 3.37 -11.63
C LEU A 44 -7.23 3.85 -12.96
N TYR A 45 -6.41 3.03 -13.63
CA TYR A 45 -5.90 3.36 -14.97
C TYR A 45 -7.01 3.42 -16.01
N GLN A 46 -7.99 2.53 -15.94
CA GLN A 46 -9.18 2.61 -16.80
C GLN A 46 -9.94 3.93 -16.59
N TYR A 47 -10.14 4.33 -15.32
CA TYR A 47 -10.78 5.61 -15.02
C TYR A 47 -10.01 6.80 -15.60
N LEU A 48 -8.68 6.80 -15.47
CA LEU A 48 -7.84 7.86 -16.04
C LEU A 48 -7.88 7.85 -17.57
N ALA A 49 -7.77 6.67 -18.19
CA ALA A 49 -7.77 6.49 -19.63
C ALA A 49 -9.04 7.03 -20.29
N GLU A 50 -10.20 6.73 -19.71
CA GLU A 50 -11.49 7.24 -20.20
C GLU A 50 -11.57 8.78 -20.13
N ASN A 51 -11.04 9.38 -19.06
CA ASN A 51 -11.06 10.84 -18.91
C ASN A 51 -10.05 11.56 -19.81
N GLU A 52 -8.93 10.91 -20.16
CA GLU A 52 -7.86 11.50 -20.96
C GLU A 52 -7.89 11.05 -22.45
N GLY A 53 -8.81 10.17 -22.84
CA GLY A 53 -8.87 9.62 -24.20
C GLY A 53 -7.69 8.73 -24.55
N LYS A 54 -7.15 8.02 -23.58
CA LYS A 54 -6.01 7.08 -23.69
C LYS A 54 -6.46 5.63 -23.54
N GLN A 55 -5.49 4.70 -23.64
CA GLN A 55 -5.69 3.29 -23.29
C GLN A 55 -5.21 3.02 -21.87
N GLU A 56 -5.80 2.03 -21.18
CA GLU A 56 -5.38 1.67 -19.82
C GLU A 56 -3.89 1.31 -19.74
N ASP A 57 -3.36 0.63 -20.74
CA ASP A 57 -1.98 0.17 -20.82
C ASP A 57 -0.95 1.31 -21.05
N ASP A 58 -1.40 2.49 -21.50
CA ASP A 58 -0.51 3.65 -21.65
C ASP A 58 0.12 4.07 -20.31
N TYR A 59 -0.56 3.81 -19.19
CA TYR A 59 -0.09 4.18 -17.86
C TYR A 59 0.96 3.23 -17.30
N PRO A 60 0.75 1.91 -17.21
CA PRO A 60 1.76 1.00 -16.67
C PRO A 60 2.88 0.65 -17.65
N MET A 61 2.65 0.67 -18.98
CA MET A 61 3.57 0.10 -19.97
C MET A 61 4.36 1.11 -20.80
N LEU A 62 3.79 2.30 -21.05
CA LEU A 62 4.39 3.24 -22.02
C LEU A 62 4.97 4.50 -21.38
N ARG A 63 4.84 4.70 -20.07
CA ARG A 63 5.45 5.83 -19.37
C ARG A 63 6.94 5.59 -19.10
N ASP A 64 7.72 6.67 -19.14
CA ASP A 64 9.07 6.67 -18.59
C ASP A 64 9.04 6.41 -17.09
N VAL A 65 10.06 5.77 -16.55
CA VAL A 65 10.17 5.45 -15.11
C VAL A 65 10.00 6.69 -14.22
N ARG A 66 10.48 7.87 -14.67
CA ARG A 66 10.34 9.13 -13.93
C ARG A 66 8.95 9.74 -13.97
N ALA A 67 8.05 9.19 -14.78
CA ALA A 67 6.66 9.65 -14.87
C ALA A 67 5.73 8.95 -13.87
N PHE A 68 6.21 7.90 -13.19
CA PHE A 68 5.49 7.26 -12.09
C PHE A 68 5.41 8.19 -10.88
N LYS A 69 4.32 8.07 -10.12
CA LYS A 69 3.98 8.94 -8.97
C LYS A 69 3.90 8.16 -7.67
N ASN A 70 4.44 6.96 -7.66
CA ASN A 70 4.48 6.12 -6.47
C ASN A 70 5.44 6.70 -5.41
N VAL A 71 5.20 6.31 -4.15
CA VAL A 71 6.08 6.60 -3.03
C VAL A 71 7.31 5.67 -3.03
N LEU A 72 8.40 6.11 -2.41
CA LEU A 72 9.66 5.35 -2.39
C LEU A 72 9.55 4.02 -1.61
N LEU A 73 8.63 3.92 -0.67
CA LEU A 73 8.42 2.70 0.11
C LEU A 73 8.11 1.48 -0.78
N VAL A 74 7.24 1.64 -1.79
CA VAL A 74 6.83 0.53 -2.67
C VAL A 74 7.92 0.08 -3.65
N GLU A 75 8.95 0.91 -3.86
CA GLU A 75 10.11 0.58 -4.71
C GLU A 75 11.13 -0.31 -3.99
N GLN A 76 11.09 -0.36 -2.65
CA GLN A 76 12.09 -1.09 -1.89
C GLN A 76 12.08 -2.58 -2.26
N PRO A 77 13.24 -3.23 -2.33
CA PRO A 77 13.34 -4.65 -2.64
C PRO A 77 12.60 -5.50 -1.61
N ASN A 78 12.21 -6.69 -1.98
CA ASN A 78 11.52 -7.61 -1.08
C ASN A 78 12.39 -7.98 0.14
N GLY A 79 13.71 -8.16 -0.06
CA GLY A 79 14.57 -8.64 1.00
C GLY A 79 14.17 -10.04 1.49
N ASP A 80 14.16 -10.24 2.79
CA ASP A 80 13.60 -11.45 3.40
C ASP A 80 12.09 -11.26 3.76
N TRP A 81 11.52 -12.28 4.42
CA TRP A 81 10.11 -12.26 4.79
C TRP A 81 9.77 -11.12 5.77
N ALA A 82 10.66 -10.82 6.72
CA ALA A 82 10.45 -9.73 7.68
C ALA A 82 10.47 -8.36 6.99
N GLU A 83 11.40 -8.11 6.06
CA GLU A 83 11.45 -6.88 5.26
C GLU A 83 10.19 -6.72 4.40
N THR A 84 9.77 -7.81 3.73
CA THR A 84 8.54 -7.78 2.91
C THR A 84 7.31 -7.49 3.75
N MET A 85 7.14 -8.15 4.90
CA MET A 85 6.00 -7.94 5.77
C MET A 85 6.01 -6.55 6.41
N MET A 86 7.16 -6.03 6.80
CA MET A 86 7.28 -4.67 7.35
C MET A 86 6.92 -3.61 6.30
N ARG A 87 7.44 -3.74 5.05
CA ARG A 87 7.07 -2.86 3.95
C ARG A 87 5.56 -2.91 3.67
N GLN A 88 4.99 -4.11 3.61
CA GLN A 88 3.56 -4.30 3.38
C GLN A 88 2.74 -3.66 4.49
N PHE A 89 3.08 -3.92 5.75
CA PHE A 89 2.37 -3.35 6.91
C PHE A 89 2.40 -1.82 6.92
N MET A 90 3.56 -1.21 6.67
CA MET A 90 3.69 0.24 6.59
C MET A 90 2.80 0.81 5.49
N PHE A 91 2.80 0.18 4.30
CA PHE A 91 1.93 0.61 3.20
C PHE A 91 0.45 0.42 3.55
N ASP A 92 0.06 -0.72 4.12
CA ASP A 92 -1.33 -1.04 4.48
C ASP A 92 -1.89 -0.08 5.53
N CYS A 93 -1.06 0.38 6.48
CA CYS A 93 -1.46 1.41 7.44
C CYS A 93 -1.93 2.69 6.75
N TRP A 94 -1.20 3.17 5.74
CA TRP A 94 -1.61 4.32 4.96
C TRP A 94 -2.78 3.99 4.02
N HIS A 95 -2.69 2.87 3.30
CA HIS A 95 -3.63 2.49 2.24
C HIS A 95 -5.05 2.32 2.78
N TYR A 96 -5.21 1.69 3.93
CA TYR A 96 -6.52 1.51 4.58
C TYR A 96 -7.21 2.86 4.85
N TYR A 97 -6.56 3.78 5.54
CA TYR A 97 -7.17 5.07 5.89
C TYR A 97 -7.36 5.97 4.68
N PHE A 98 -6.46 5.89 3.70
CA PHE A 98 -6.61 6.58 2.42
C PHE A 98 -7.86 6.09 1.67
N VAL A 99 -8.03 4.79 1.51
CA VAL A 99 -9.18 4.19 0.82
C VAL A 99 -10.47 4.41 1.60
N GLU A 100 -10.45 4.26 2.93
CA GLU A 100 -11.63 4.53 3.79
C GLU A 100 -12.13 5.97 3.59
N ALA A 101 -11.23 6.94 3.62
CA ALA A 101 -11.60 8.35 3.40
C ALA A 101 -12.13 8.58 1.98
N LEU A 102 -11.55 7.95 0.96
CA LEU A 102 -12.01 8.05 -0.43
C LEU A 102 -13.40 7.47 -0.67
N THR A 103 -13.93 6.62 0.21
CA THR A 103 -15.32 6.16 0.10
C THR A 103 -16.34 7.30 0.13
N LYS A 104 -15.94 8.46 0.64
CA LYS A 104 -16.74 9.69 0.78
C LYS A 104 -16.43 10.73 -0.32
N SER A 105 -15.60 10.40 -1.31
CA SER A 105 -15.27 11.30 -2.42
C SER A 105 -16.51 11.79 -3.16
N ASN A 106 -16.49 13.06 -3.57
CA ASN A 106 -17.51 13.64 -4.45
C ASN A 106 -17.40 13.08 -5.89
N GLU A 107 -16.27 12.48 -6.25
CA GLU A 107 -16.12 11.77 -7.52
C GLU A 107 -16.69 10.35 -7.38
N ALA A 108 -17.88 10.16 -7.92
CA ALA A 108 -18.69 8.95 -7.70
C ALA A 108 -17.97 7.65 -8.09
N ARG A 109 -17.15 7.69 -9.16
CA ARG A 109 -16.42 6.50 -9.62
C ARG A 109 -15.27 6.16 -8.69
N LEU A 110 -14.51 7.15 -8.20
CA LEU A 110 -13.48 6.94 -7.21
C LEU A 110 -14.07 6.41 -5.89
N ALA A 111 -15.18 6.97 -5.43
CA ALA A 111 -15.89 6.48 -4.26
C ALA A 111 -16.37 5.02 -4.43
N ALA A 112 -16.82 4.64 -5.64
CA ALA A 112 -17.23 3.26 -5.92
C ALA A 112 -16.05 2.29 -5.91
N VAL A 113 -14.94 2.66 -6.54
CA VAL A 113 -13.68 1.89 -6.48
C VAL A 113 -13.24 1.74 -5.03
N ALA A 114 -13.15 2.83 -4.27
CA ALA A 114 -12.75 2.80 -2.87
C ALA A 114 -13.64 1.89 -2.00
N LYS A 115 -14.97 1.92 -2.18
CA LYS A 115 -15.89 1.04 -1.46
C LYS A 115 -15.69 -0.45 -1.76
N LYS A 116 -15.32 -0.78 -2.99
CA LYS A 116 -14.98 -2.16 -3.37
C LYS A 116 -13.66 -2.57 -2.73
N THR A 117 -12.62 -1.77 -2.91
CA THR A 117 -11.25 -2.00 -2.45
C THR A 117 -11.13 -2.06 -0.93
N LEU A 118 -11.96 -1.31 -0.18
CA LEU A 118 -11.86 -1.23 1.28
C LEU A 118 -11.91 -2.60 1.97
N LYS A 119 -12.66 -3.57 1.44
CA LYS A 119 -12.72 -4.92 2.00
C LYS A 119 -11.41 -5.69 1.80
N GLU A 120 -10.81 -5.53 0.63
CA GLU A 120 -9.53 -6.15 0.27
C GLU A 120 -8.41 -5.56 1.14
N VAL A 121 -8.33 -4.24 1.22
CA VAL A 121 -7.32 -3.51 2.02
C VAL A 121 -7.47 -3.78 3.53
N SER A 122 -8.69 -3.96 4.03
CA SER A 122 -8.90 -4.37 5.42
C SER A 122 -8.24 -5.72 5.71
N TYR A 123 -8.40 -6.68 4.80
CA TYR A 123 -7.74 -7.98 4.92
C TYR A 123 -6.21 -7.85 4.82
N HIS A 124 -5.69 -7.01 3.91
CA HIS A 124 -4.25 -6.78 3.76
C HIS A 124 -3.65 -6.24 5.07
N LEU A 125 -4.28 -5.23 5.67
CA LEU A 125 -3.83 -4.63 6.93
C LEU A 125 -3.89 -5.63 8.10
N ASP A 126 -4.93 -6.45 8.19
CA ASP A 126 -5.04 -7.49 9.22
C ASP A 126 -3.94 -8.54 9.04
N PHE A 127 -3.75 -9.04 7.81
CA PHE A 127 -2.72 -10.02 7.48
C PHE A 127 -1.31 -9.52 7.81
N SER A 128 -0.95 -8.33 7.35
CA SER A 128 0.38 -7.76 7.59
C SER A 128 0.61 -7.41 9.06
N SER A 129 -0.41 -6.88 9.76
CA SER A 129 -0.34 -6.61 11.21
C SER A 129 -0.10 -7.88 12.02
N GLU A 130 -0.82 -8.97 11.71
CA GLU A 130 -0.59 -10.27 12.38
C GLU A 130 0.82 -10.81 12.16
N TRP A 131 1.40 -10.60 10.97
CA TRP A 131 2.77 -11.02 10.71
C TRP A 131 3.79 -10.21 11.49
N ILE A 132 3.61 -8.89 11.64
CA ILE A 132 4.49 -8.08 12.49
C ILE A 132 4.44 -8.57 13.94
N LEU A 133 3.25 -8.82 14.48
CA LEU A 133 3.11 -9.37 15.84
C LEU A 133 3.79 -10.74 15.98
N ARG A 134 3.60 -11.66 15.02
CA ARG A 134 4.22 -13.00 15.05
C ARG A 134 5.74 -12.95 14.96
N LEU A 135 6.30 -12.03 14.18
CA LEU A 135 7.74 -11.86 14.04
C LEU A 135 8.35 -11.26 15.31
N GLY A 136 7.67 -10.29 15.93
CA GLY A 136 8.09 -9.66 17.19
C GLY A 136 8.03 -10.61 18.38
N ASP A 137 6.91 -11.32 18.56
CA ASP A 137 6.70 -12.28 19.66
C ASP A 137 7.37 -13.66 19.44
N GLY A 138 8.00 -13.86 18.31
CA GLY A 138 8.54 -15.17 17.92
C GLY A 138 9.87 -15.51 18.60
N THR A 139 10.86 -15.87 17.79
CA THR A 139 12.21 -16.13 18.28
C THR A 139 13.04 -14.85 18.32
N GLU A 140 14.13 -14.84 19.08
CA GLU A 140 15.10 -13.72 19.08
C GLU A 140 15.57 -13.38 17.65
N VAL A 141 15.74 -14.40 16.78
CA VAL A 141 16.13 -14.19 15.39
C VAL A 141 15.03 -13.50 14.58
N SER A 142 13.76 -13.88 14.73
CA SER A 142 12.66 -13.22 14.03
C SER A 142 12.42 -11.81 14.53
N HIS A 143 12.55 -11.60 15.84
CA HIS A 143 12.45 -10.28 16.46
C HIS A 143 13.54 -9.34 15.92
N GLN A 144 14.82 -9.79 15.91
CA GLN A 144 15.90 -8.97 15.38
C GLN A 144 15.70 -8.62 13.89
N LYS A 145 15.24 -9.58 13.07
CA LYS A 145 14.93 -9.33 11.67
C LYS A 145 13.79 -8.32 11.47
N ALA A 146 12.76 -8.38 12.31
CA ALA A 146 11.68 -7.40 12.28
C ALA A 146 12.18 -6.00 12.68
N GLN A 147 13.05 -5.91 13.69
CA GLN A 147 13.66 -4.64 14.10
C GLN A 147 14.58 -4.07 13.00
N ASP A 148 15.43 -4.90 12.40
CA ASP A 148 16.31 -4.48 11.29
C ASP A 148 15.48 -3.98 10.08
N ALA A 149 14.37 -4.65 9.78
CA ALA A 149 13.44 -4.23 8.73
C ALA A 149 12.76 -2.89 9.06
N LEU A 150 12.33 -2.70 10.30
CA LEU A 150 11.76 -1.45 10.81
C LEU A 150 12.75 -0.30 10.64
N ASP A 151 13.97 -0.45 11.15
CA ASP A 151 15.02 0.58 11.13
C ASP A 151 15.37 0.98 9.68
N LYS A 152 15.39 0.00 8.77
CA LYS A 152 15.65 0.21 7.35
C LYS A 152 14.53 0.95 6.64
N LEU A 153 13.27 0.66 6.95
CA LEU A 153 12.12 1.10 6.17
C LEU A 153 11.41 2.33 6.74
N ILE A 154 11.62 2.66 8.01
CA ILE A 154 10.93 3.79 8.66
C ILE A 154 11.14 5.14 7.94
N PRO A 155 12.32 5.47 7.35
CA PRO A 155 12.47 6.73 6.63
C PRO A 155 11.57 6.84 5.39
N PHE A 156 11.23 5.72 4.75
CA PHE A 156 10.32 5.67 3.59
C PHE A 156 8.86 5.76 4.02
N PHE A 157 8.51 5.21 5.20
CA PHE A 157 7.19 5.42 5.79
C PHE A 157 6.96 6.88 6.15
N ASP A 158 7.92 7.52 6.78
CA ASP A 158 7.88 8.95 7.09
C ASP A 158 7.77 9.82 5.84
N GLU A 159 8.44 9.43 4.75
CA GLU A 159 8.35 10.12 3.46
C GLU A 159 6.94 10.01 2.87
N MET A 160 6.36 8.81 2.86
CA MET A 160 5.02 8.55 2.35
C MET A 160 3.93 9.37 3.07
N LEU A 161 4.13 9.67 4.34
CA LEU A 161 3.18 10.45 5.15
C LEU A 161 3.37 11.98 5.06
N LYS A 162 4.30 12.47 4.22
CA LYS A 162 4.47 13.90 4.00
C LYS A 162 3.43 14.40 2.99
N PRO A 163 2.68 15.45 3.34
CA PRO A 163 1.71 16.01 2.41
C PRO A 163 2.41 16.61 1.17
N VAL A 164 1.76 16.52 0.04
CA VAL A 164 2.19 17.11 -1.23
C VAL A 164 1.11 18.02 -1.79
N ASP A 165 1.50 19.05 -2.54
CA ASP A 165 0.60 20.13 -2.98
C ASP A 165 -0.65 19.62 -3.72
N TYR A 166 -0.53 18.56 -4.53
CA TYR A 166 -1.68 18.05 -5.27
C TYR A 166 -2.71 17.31 -4.38
N GLU A 167 -2.32 16.83 -3.21
CA GLU A 167 -3.26 16.22 -2.24
C GLU A 167 -4.16 17.29 -1.66
N GLN A 168 -3.60 18.43 -1.26
CA GLN A 168 -4.38 19.58 -0.77
C GLN A 168 -5.34 20.08 -1.85
N TYR A 169 -4.88 20.22 -3.10
CA TYR A 169 -5.74 20.60 -4.20
C TYR A 169 -6.89 19.60 -4.43
N SER A 170 -6.59 18.31 -4.34
CA SER A 170 -7.58 17.25 -4.48
C SER A 170 -8.61 17.25 -3.33
N PHE A 171 -8.17 17.51 -2.11
CA PHE A 171 -9.04 17.66 -0.95
C PHE A 171 -9.96 18.88 -1.07
N ASP A 172 -9.42 20.04 -1.44
CA ASP A 172 -10.20 21.28 -1.62
C ASP A 172 -11.27 21.13 -2.71
N ALA A 173 -11.01 20.31 -3.72
CA ALA A 173 -11.97 19.93 -4.76
C ALA A 173 -13.02 18.90 -4.28
N GLY A 174 -12.89 18.36 -3.08
CA GLY A 174 -13.74 17.28 -2.54
C GLY A 174 -13.56 15.92 -3.22
N ILE A 175 -12.44 15.72 -3.92
CA ILE A 175 -12.12 14.48 -4.65
C ILE A 175 -11.25 13.57 -3.79
N GLY A 176 -10.16 14.11 -3.24
CA GLY A 176 -9.21 13.38 -2.41
C GLY A 176 -9.55 13.40 -0.92
N PRO A 177 -8.87 12.58 -0.12
CA PRO A 177 -9.02 12.60 1.33
C PRO A 177 -8.27 13.77 1.96
N ASP A 178 -8.60 14.07 3.21
CA ASP A 178 -7.80 14.90 4.08
C ASP A 178 -6.51 14.15 4.46
N SER A 179 -5.36 14.64 4.00
CA SER A 179 -4.06 14.00 4.24
C SER A 179 -3.69 13.94 5.72
N ASP A 180 -4.10 14.92 6.54
CA ASP A 180 -3.83 14.92 7.98
C ASP A 180 -4.63 13.83 8.69
N VAL A 181 -5.88 13.60 8.29
CA VAL A 181 -6.72 12.51 8.82
C VAL A 181 -6.14 11.15 8.45
N VAL A 182 -5.72 10.97 7.19
CA VAL A 182 -5.07 9.72 6.72
C VAL A 182 -3.79 9.48 7.50
N LYS A 183 -2.92 10.47 7.62
CA LYS A 183 -1.66 10.40 8.36
C LYS A 183 -1.88 10.03 9.83
N MET A 184 -2.85 10.67 10.49
CA MET A 184 -3.16 10.41 11.89
C MET A 184 -3.57 8.94 12.08
N GLY A 185 -4.52 8.44 11.30
CA GLY A 185 -4.98 7.06 11.38
C GLY A 185 -3.86 6.05 11.07
N ALA A 186 -3.08 6.30 10.00
CA ALA A 186 -1.95 5.45 9.62
C ALA A 186 -0.89 5.37 10.74
N THR A 187 -0.53 6.52 11.32
CA THR A 187 0.47 6.60 12.39
C THR A 187 -0.02 5.92 13.67
N GLU A 188 -1.28 6.14 14.06
CA GLU A 188 -1.89 5.50 15.23
C GLU A 188 -1.91 3.97 15.09
N LYS A 189 -2.37 3.46 13.93
CA LYS A 189 -2.37 2.02 13.67
C LYS A 189 -0.96 1.43 13.66
N PHE A 190 0.00 2.12 13.05
CA PHE A 190 1.39 1.71 13.03
C PHE A 190 1.95 1.56 14.44
N HIS A 191 1.85 2.60 15.29
CA HIS A 191 2.34 2.55 16.66
C HIS A 191 1.65 1.48 17.49
N GLN A 192 0.32 1.33 17.35
CA GLN A 192 -0.44 0.32 18.07
C GLN A 192 0.07 -1.11 17.83
N VAL A 193 0.52 -1.42 16.62
CA VAL A 193 1.02 -2.77 16.28
C VAL A 193 2.47 -2.92 16.70
N ILE A 194 3.33 -1.92 16.42
CA ILE A 194 4.75 -1.96 16.77
C ILE A 194 4.92 -2.08 18.31
N GLU A 195 4.19 -1.29 19.11
CA GLU A 195 4.26 -1.35 20.58
C GLU A 195 3.84 -2.71 21.16
N LYS A 196 3.04 -3.49 20.43
CA LYS A 196 2.64 -4.84 20.84
C LYS A 196 3.60 -5.93 20.37
N SER A 197 4.47 -5.62 19.41
CA SER A 197 5.45 -6.57 18.84
C SER A 197 6.83 -6.48 19.49
N THR A 198 7.03 -5.54 20.41
CA THR A 198 8.23 -5.31 21.18
C THR A 198 8.05 -5.75 22.63
#